data_85aa4a0f2955f56d21db61100e349f75
#
_entry.id   85aa4a0f2955f56d21db61100e349f75
#
_cell.length_a   1.000
_cell.length_b   1.000
_cell.length_c   1.000
_cell.angle_alpha   90.00
_cell.angle_beta   90.00
_cell.angle_gamma   90.00
#
_symmetry.space_group_name_H-M   'P 1'
#
loop_
_entity.id
_entity.type
_entity.pdbx_description
1 polymer ?
#
loop_
_entity_poly.entity_id
_entity_poly.type
_entity_poly.pdbx_seq_one_letter_code
_entity_poly.pdbx_strand_id
1 'polypeptide(L)'
;MQYFQRAFMKALFVLFVRLFPVVIHGKLLCNRNLVLRHVKKYKAATGIALLSVILMVVAALWQPKLLQQVLESIITENNDEMKKIGVQLIGLALLGLVAGIINTIFSAKVAQGVSADIREEMFRKIQTFSFGNIETFSAGNLVVRLTNDITQIQNLVMISLQSLFRIPFLFIGAFILAMATMPQLWWIIVLLIIAVLVITALSFTRMGKHFMIIQNLIDKINGIAKENLMGIRVVKSFVQEDNQLQGFSKVSETLTKHNIIVGTLFSVMIPSFMLAANLAVVGAIFFVSDLAKDXXXXP
;
A
#
# COMPACT_ATOMS: atom_id res chain seq x y z
N MET A 1 9.19 -25.71 -5.20
CA MET A 1 8.07 -24.77 -5.03
C MET A 1 8.06 -24.11 -3.63
N GLN A 2 8.16 -24.83 -2.52
CA GLN A 2 8.20 -24.29 -1.15
C GLN A 2 9.39 -23.35 -0.87
N TYR A 3 10.58 -23.64 -1.41
CA TYR A 3 11.78 -22.80 -1.23
C TYR A 3 11.67 -21.45 -1.93
N PHE A 4 11.11 -21.44 -3.15
CA PHE A 4 10.89 -20.22 -3.93
C PHE A 4 9.86 -19.30 -3.22
N GLN A 5 8.80 -19.89 -2.70
CA GLN A 5 7.75 -19.19 -1.95
C GLN A 5 8.30 -18.56 -0.66
N ARG A 6 9.19 -19.28 0.05
CA ARG A 6 9.86 -18.77 1.26
C ARG A 6 10.86 -17.65 0.96
N ALA A 7 11.64 -17.78 -0.09
CA ALA A 7 12.62 -16.77 -0.51
C ALA A 7 11.90 -15.51 -1.03
N PHE A 8 10.87 -15.67 -1.84
CA PHE A 8 10.06 -14.58 -2.40
C PHE A 8 9.32 -13.81 -1.30
N MET A 9 8.68 -14.51 -0.36
CA MET A 9 8.02 -13.93 0.81
C MET A 9 9.00 -13.13 1.68
N LYS A 10 10.20 -13.65 1.91
CA LYS A 10 11.27 -12.97 2.65
C LYS A 10 11.75 -11.72 1.92
N ALA A 11 12.02 -11.84 0.62
CA ALA A 11 12.50 -10.72 -0.21
C ALA A 11 11.48 -9.59 -0.29
N LEU A 12 10.21 -9.92 -0.53
CA LEU A 12 9.12 -8.93 -0.65
C LEU A 12 8.86 -8.22 0.69
N PHE A 13 8.88 -8.97 1.80
CA PHE A 13 8.70 -8.40 3.15
C PHE A 13 9.90 -7.52 3.55
N VAL A 14 11.12 -7.94 3.18
CA VAL A 14 12.34 -7.13 3.42
C VAL A 14 12.30 -5.85 2.58
N LEU A 15 11.87 -5.95 1.33
CA LEU A 15 11.71 -4.80 0.44
C LEU A 15 10.68 -3.81 1.00
N PHE A 16 9.55 -4.32 1.49
CA PHE A 16 8.49 -3.52 2.12
C PHE A 16 8.98 -2.81 3.39
N VAL A 17 9.67 -3.53 4.27
CA VAL A 17 10.23 -2.97 5.52
C VAL A 17 11.31 -1.92 5.21
N ARG A 18 12.07 -2.07 4.12
CA ARG A 18 13.06 -1.08 3.67
C ARG A 18 12.42 0.12 2.97
N LEU A 19 11.32 -0.08 2.23
CA LEU A 19 10.63 0.98 1.48
C LEU A 19 9.72 1.85 2.36
N PHE A 20 9.30 1.34 3.53
CA PHE A 20 8.41 2.08 4.44
C PHE A 20 9.02 2.25 5.85
N PRO A 21 10.15 2.97 5.99
CA PRO A 21 10.72 3.22 7.31
C PRO A 21 9.87 4.16 8.19
N VAL A 22 8.93 4.88 7.58
CA VAL A 22 8.11 5.91 8.25
C VAL A 22 7.03 5.31 9.16
N VAL A 23 6.61 4.08 8.89
CA VAL A 23 5.50 3.44 9.65
C VAL A 23 6.00 2.76 10.94
N ILE A 24 7.34 2.63 11.11
CA ILE A 24 7.90 1.75 12.15
C ILE A 24 8.84 2.54 13.07
N HIS A 25 8.29 3.50 13.82
CA HIS A 25 9.05 4.24 14.84
C HIS A 25 8.93 3.60 16.24
N GLY A 26 8.81 2.28 16.31
CA GLY A 26 8.80 1.55 17.57
C GLY A 26 9.79 0.39 17.57
N LYS A 27 10.67 0.35 18.55
CA LYS A 27 11.67 -0.72 18.80
C LYS A 27 11.05 -2.15 18.87
N LEU A 28 9.72 -2.27 18.91
CA LEU A 28 9.00 -3.55 19.06
C LEU A 28 8.84 -4.33 17.75
N LEU A 29 8.88 -3.67 16.60
CA LEU A 29 8.77 -4.33 15.29
C LEU A 29 10.10 -4.89 14.77
N CYS A 30 11.15 -4.81 15.58
CA CYS A 30 12.48 -5.32 15.23
C CYS A 30 12.52 -6.85 15.12
N ASN A 31 11.50 -7.59 15.57
CA ASN A 31 11.49 -9.06 15.48
C ASN A 31 10.53 -9.55 14.39
N ARG A 32 10.92 -9.32 13.13
CA ARG A 32 10.29 -9.88 11.91
C ARG A 32 9.93 -11.37 12.08
N ASN A 33 10.77 -12.11 12.78
CA ASN A 33 10.60 -13.54 13.01
C ASN A 33 9.37 -13.85 13.88
N LEU A 34 8.99 -12.93 14.79
CA LEU A 34 7.80 -13.07 15.64
C LEU A 34 6.52 -13.10 14.79
N VAL A 35 6.32 -12.08 13.96
CA VAL A 35 5.13 -11.96 13.10
C VAL A 35 5.06 -13.15 12.13
N LEU A 36 6.19 -13.49 11.47
CA LEU A 36 6.26 -14.62 10.53
C LEU A 36 5.95 -15.96 11.22
N ARG A 37 6.38 -16.13 12.48
CA ARG A 37 6.09 -17.33 13.27
C ARG A 37 4.57 -17.51 13.50
N HIS A 38 3.88 -16.42 13.87
CA HIS A 38 2.44 -16.45 14.08
C HIS A 38 1.66 -16.60 12.76
N VAL A 39 2.06 -15.93 11.68
CA VAL A 39 1.43 -16.10 10.34
C VAL A 39 1.53 -17.56 9.89
N LYS A 40 2.66 -18.25 10.15
CA LYS A 40 2.85 -19.66 9.82
C LYS A 40 1.84 -20.59 10.52
N LYS A 41 1.31 -20.21 11.67
CA LYS A 41 0.27 -20.97 12.39
C LYS A 41 -1.04 -21.05 11.56
N TYR A 42 -1.30 -20.01 10.73
CA TYR A 42 -2.50 -19.88 9.89
C TYR A 42 -2.22 -20.18 8.41
N LYS A 43 -1.38 -21.20 8.11
CA LYS A 43 -0.93 -21.56 6.73
C LYS A 43 -2.09 -21.76 5.76
N ALA A 44 -3.13 -22.48 6.16
CA ALA A 44 -4.28 -22.78 5.29
C ALA A 44 -5.03 -21.50 4.92
N ALA A 45 -5.35 -20.66 5.90
CA ALA A 45 -6.04 -19.38 5.68
C ALA A 45 -5.18 -18.42 4.83
N THR A 46 -3.88 -18.36 5.10
CA THR A 46 -2.91 -17.56 4.33
C THR A 46 -2.83 -18.07 2.88
N GLY A 47 -2.82 -19.40 2.70
CA GLY A 47 -2.81 -20.03 1.37
C GLY A 47 -4.07 -19.70 0.56
N ILE A 48 -5.25 -19.77 1.19
CA ILE A 48 -6.53 -19.41 0.57
C ILE A 48 -6.55 -17.92 0.18
N ALA A 49 -6.08 -17.04 1.08
CA ALA A 49 -6.00 -15.60 0.80
C ALA A 49 -5.08 -15.31 -0.41
N LEU A 50 -3.90 -15.95 -0.47
CA LEU A 50 -2.96 -15.77 -1.58
C LEU A 50 -3.51 -16.34 -2.90
N LEU A 51 -4.16 -17.50 -2.85
CA LEU A 51 -4.82 -18.10 -4.02
C LEU A 51 -5.92 -17.17 -4.56
N SER A 52 -6.71 -16.57 -3.67
CA SER A 52 -7.75 -15.61 -4.04
C SER A 52 -7.15 -14.37 -4.72
N VAL A 53 -5.99 -13.88 -4.25
CA VAL A 53 -5.27 -12.77 -4.90
C VAL A 53 -4.86 -13.15 -6.33
N ILE A 54 -4.33 -14.37 -6.51
CA ILE A 54 -3.93 -14.86 -7.85
C ILE A 54 -5.17 -14.91 -8.78
N LEU A 55 -6.29 -15.44 -8.29
CA LEU A 55 -7.56 -15.50 -9.07
C LEU A 55 -8.04 -14.10 -9.45
N MET A 56 -7.97 -13.13 -8.52
CA MET A 56 -8.31 -11.72 -8.81
C MET A 56 -7.39 -11.12 -9.88
N VAL A 57 -6.10 -11.42 -9.82
CA VAL A 57 -5.11 -10.93 -10.79
C VAL A 57 -5.37 -11.54 -12.17
N VAL A 58 -5.62 -12.85 -12.23
CA VAL A 58 -5.95 -13.54 -13.49
C VAL A 58 -7.22 -12.94 -14.10
N ALA A 59 -8.26 -12.73 -13.29
CA ALA A 59 -9.51 -12.10 -13.74
C ALA A 59 -9.25 -10.69 -14.31
N ALA A 60 -8.46 -9.87 -13.61
CA ALA A 60 -8.13 -8.50 -14.03
C ALA A 60 -7.32 -8.47 -15.33
N LEU A 61 -6.37 -9.41 -15.51
CA LEU A 61 -5.52 -9.48 -16.70
C LEU A 61 -6.24 -10.05 -17.92
N TRP A 62 -7.26 -10.91 -17.71
CA TRP A 62 -8.03 -11.50 -18.81
C TRP A 62 -9.07 -10.53 -19.40
N GLN A 63 -9.54 -9.59 -18.60
CA GLN A 63 -10.58 -8.63 -18.95
C GLN A 63 -10.24 -7.80 -20.22
N PRO A 64 -9.05 -7.19 -20.38
CA PRO A 64 -8.72 -6.44 -21.62
C PRO A 64 -8.73 -7.31 -22.87
N LYS A 65 -8.33 -8.59 -22.78
CA LYS A 65 -8.33 -9.53 -23.89
C LYS A 65 -9.75 -9.84 -24.36
N LEU A 66 -10.67 -10.07 -23.41
CA LEU A 66 -12.10 -10.28 -23.75
C LEU A 66 -12.72 -9.01 -24.36
N LEU A 67 -12.35 -7.83 -23.87
CA LEU A 67 -12.79 -6.55 -24.44
C LEU A 67 -12.32 -6.38 -25.89
N GLN A 68 -11.09 -6.77 -26.21
CA GLN A 68 -10.57 -6.78 -27.58
C GLN A 68 -11.44 -7.70 -28.47
N GLN A 69 -11.76 -8.91 -28.00
CA GLN A 69 -12.61 -9.88 -28.73
C GLN A 69 -14.04 -9.34 -28.94
N VAL A 70 -14.59 -8.59 -27.98
CA VAL A 70 -15.88 -7.90 -28.14
C VAL A 70 -15.81 -6.92 -29.32
N LEU A 71 -14.75 -6.08 -29.35
CA LEU A 71 -14.56 -5.09 -30.43
C LEU A 71 -14.46 -5.78 -31.81
N GLU A 72 -13.72 -6.87 -31.88
CA GLU A 72 -13.58 -7.68 -33.11
C GLU A 72 -14.97 -8.26 -33.55
N SER A 73 -15.74 -8.78 -32.59
CA SER A 73 -17.09 -9.33 -32.84
C SER A 73 -18.07 -8.26 -33.30
N ILE A 74 -17.95 -7.04 -32.85
CA ILE A 74 -18.75 -5.89 -33.29
C ILE A 74 -18.41 -5.54 -34.76
N ILE A 75 -17.11 -5.49 -35.09
CA ILE A 75 -16.63 -5.17 -36.45
C ILE A 75 -17.07 -6.24 -37.46
N THR A 76 -17.07 -7.50 -37.02
CA THR A 76 -17.49 -8.65 -37.90
C THR A 76 -18.98 -8.94 -37.84
N GLU A 77 -19.77 -8.15 -37.11
CA GLU A 77 -21.23 -8.28 -36.93
C GLU A 77 -21.65 -9.67 -36.43
N ASN A 78 -20.78 -10.37 -35.67
CA ASN A 78 -21.03 -11.71 -35.17
C ASN A 78 -21.73 -11.67 -33.81
N ASN A 79 -23.07 -11.63 -33.83
CA ASN A 79 -23.92 -11.53 -32.64
C ASN A 79 -23.78 -12.72 -31.68
N ASP A 80 -23.52 -13.94 -32.19
CA ASP A 80 -23.40 -15.14 -31.35
C ASP A 80 -22.09 -15.17 -30.58
N GLU A 81 -20.99 -14.74 -31.19
CA GLU A 81 -19.69 -14.55 -30.49
C GLU A 81 -19.80 -13.46 -29.44
N MET A 82 -20.41 -12.33 -29.78
CA MET A 82 -20.63 -11.21 -28.86
C MET A 82 -21.36 -11.64 -27.57
N LYS A 83 -22.43 -12.47 -27.71
CA LYS A 83 -23.18 -13.03 -26.59
C LYS A 83 -22.30 -13.94 -25.72
N LYS A 84 -21.51 -14.83 -26.33
CA LYS A 84 -20.58 -15.74 -25.63
C LYS A 84 -19.55 -14.96 -24.80
N ILE A 85 -18.94 -13.95 -25.41
CA ILE A 85 -17.93 -13.12 -24.73
C ILE A 85 -18.58 -12.30 -23.59
N GLY A 86 -19.80 -11.80 -23.81
CA GLY A 86 -20.59 -11.12 -22.78
C GLY A 86 -20.82 -11.99 -21.55
N VAL A 87 -21.19 -13.25 -21.74
CA VAL A 87 -21.37 -14.24 -20.66
C VAL A 87 -20.02 -14.50 -19.97
N GLN A 88 -18.91 -14.61 -20.72
CA GLN A 88 -17.57 -14.80 -20.16
C GLN A 88 -17.14 -13.60 -19.31
N LEU A 89 -17.45 -12.37 -19.74
CA LEU A 89 -17.14 -11.13 -18.97
C LEU A 89 -17.91 -11.11 -17.64
N ILE A 90 -19.20 -11.49 -17.67
CA ILE A 90 -20.03 -11.60 -16.46
C ILE A 90 -19.44 -12.68 -15.53
N GLY A 91 -19.09 -13.84 -16.07
CA GLY A 91 -18.46 -14.94 -15.31
C GLY A 91 -17.14 -14.50 -14.66
N LEU A 92 -16.33 -13.77 -15.40
CA LEU A 92 -15.05 -13.24 -14.92
C LEU A 92 -15.25 -12.19 -13.79
N ALA A 93 -16.26 -11.34 -13.94
CA ALA A 93 -16.63 -10.34 -12.91
C ALA A 93 -17.11 -11.04 -11.63
N LEU A 94 -17.95 -12.07 -11.76
CA LEU A 94 -18.43 -12.87 -10.62
C LEU A 94 -17.26 -13.61 -9.94
N LEU A 95 -16.34 -14.17 -10.73
CA LEU A 95 -15.13 -14.82 -10.19
C LEU A 95 -14.29 -13.84 -9.40
N GLY A 96 -14.08 -12.63 -9.94
CA GLY A 96 -13.35 -11.56 -9.27
C GLY A 96 -14.01 -11.13 -7.95
N LEU A 97 -15.35 -11.00 -7.97
CA LEU A 97 -16.16 -10.64 -6.78
C LEU A 97 -16.03 -11.71 -5.70
N VAL A 98 -16.24 -12.98 -6.04
CA VAL A 98 -16.16 -14.11 -5.10
C VAL A 98 -14.74 -14.22 -4.53
N ALA A 99 -13.73 -14.14 -5.40
CA ALA A 99 -12.31 -14.16 -4.99
C ALA A 99 -11.98 -12.99 -4.04
N GLY A 100 -12.53 -11.80 -4.30
CA GLY A 100 -12.37 -10.62 -3.45
C GLY A 100 -12.96 -10.80 -2.06
N ILE A 101 -14.17 -11.34 -1.98
CA ILE A 101 -14.85 -11.66 -0.71
C ILE A 101 -14.02 -12.70 0.08
N ILE A 102 -13.61 -13.78 -0.57
CA ILE A 102 -12.78 -14.84 0.05
C ILE A 102 -11.46 -14.23 0.56
N ASN A 103 -10.80 -13.41 -0.25
CA ASN A 103 -9.55 -12.75 0.14
C ASN A 103 -9.75 -11.90 1.41
N THR A 104 -10.81 -11.08 1.44
CA THR A 104 -11.09 -10.18 2.58
C THR A 104 -11.33 -10.99 3.86
N ILE A 105 -12.17 -12.04 3.79
CA ILE A 105 -12.51 -12.90 4.95
C ILE A 105 -11.26 -13.60 5.49
N PHE A 106 -10.48 -14.24 4.63
CA PHE A 106 -9.32 -15.02 5.05
C PHE A 106 -8.15 -14.13 5.49
N SER A 107 -7.96 -12.97 4.86
CA SER A 107 -6.96 -11.97 5.30
C SER A 107 -7.31 -11.42 6.68
N ALA A 108 -8.59 -11.10 6.92
CA ALA A 108 -9.07 -10.65 8.23
C ALA A 108 -8.88 -11.74 9.29
N LYS A 109 -9.23 -13.00 8.96
CA LYS A 109 -9.06 -14.16 9.86
C LYS A 109 -7.59 -14.34 10.27
N VAL A 110 -6.66 -14.26 9.31
CA VAL A 110 -5.22 -14.36 9.59
C VAL A 110 -4.75 -13.18 10.44
N ALA A 111 -5.13 -11.95 10.07
CA ALA A 111 -4.70 -10.72 10.78
C ALA A 111 -5.20 -10.70 12.22
N GLN A 112 -6.46 -11.04 12.45
CA GLN A 112 -7.06 -11.13 13.79
C GLN A 112 -6.43 -12.25 14.62
N GLY A 113 -6.22 -13.43 14.03
CA GLY A 113 -5.57 -14.56 14.70
C GLY A 113 -4.14 -14.24 15.14
N VAL A 114 -3.35 -13.65 14.24
CA VAL A 114 -1.97 -13.21 14.53
C VAL A 114 -1.96 -12.16 15.65
N SER A 115 -2.88 -11.20 15.59
CA SER A 115 -3.03 -10.15 16.61
C SER A 115 -3.37 -10.74 17.99
N ALA A 116 -4.31 -11.68 18.03
CA ALA A 116 -4.70 -12.37 19.27
C ALA A 116 -3.53 -13.17 19.87
N ASP A 117 -2.82 -13.94 19.04
CA ASP A 117 -1.66 -14.74 19.49
C ASP A 117 -0.54 -13.82 20.04
N ILE A 118 -0.26 -12.68 19.37
CA ILE A 118 0.76 -11.71 19.83
C ILE A 118 0.32 -11.06 21.15
N ARG A 119 -0.97 -10.69 21.29
CA ARG A 119 -1.51 -10.13 22.56
C ARG A 119 -1.33 -11.12 23.71
N GLU A 120 -1.67 -12.38 23.48
CA GLU A 120 -1.52 -13.44 24.49
C GLU A 120 -0.04 -13.61 24.88
N GLU A 121 0.86 -13.74 23.89
CA GLU A 121 2.30 -13.91 24.15
C GLU A 121 2.87 -12.70 24.91
N MET A 122 2.49 -11.47 24.51
CA MET A 122 2.93 -10.24 25.19
C MET A 122 2.36 -10.16 26.62
N PHE A 123 1.10 -10.47 26.83
CA PHE A 123 0.47 -10.48 28.15
C PHE A 123 1.16 -11.49 29.07
N ARG A 124 1.40 -12.71 28.59
CA ARG A 124 2.17 -13.73 29.33
C ARG A 124 3.56 -13.22 29.71
N LYS A 125 4.23 -12.54 28.79
CA LYS A 125 5.57 -11.96 29.03
C LYS A 125 5.54 -10.89 30.11
N ILE A 126 4.52 -10.02 30.10
CA ILE A 126 4.33 -8.97 31.12
C ILE A 126 4.17 -9.62 32.50
N GLN A 127 3.45 -10.75 32.62
CA GLN A 127 3.27 -11.46 33.89
C GLN A 127 4.57 -12.03 34.47
N THR A 128 5.63 -12.18 33.63
CA THR A 128 6.95 -12.63 34.10
C THR A 128 7.89 -11.48 34.47
N PHE A 129 7.44 -10.22 34.39
CA PHE A 129 8.26 -9.04 34.73
C PHE A 129 8.51 -8.97 36.23
N SER A 130 9.74 -8.63 36.60
CA SER A 130 10.12 -8.30 37.97
C SER A 130 9.64 -6.87 38.31
N PHE A 131 9.63 -6.53 39.59
CA PHE A 131 9.25 -5.18 40.08
C PHE A 131 10.08 -4.09 39.39
N GLY A 132 11.40 -4.30 39.24
CA GLY A 132 12.29 -3.36 38.56
C GLY A 132 11.93 -3.13 37.09
N ASN A 133 11.43 -4.16 36.40
CA ASN A 133 10.95 -4.03 35.03
C ASN A 133 9.66 -3.21 34.94
N ILE A 134 8.76 -3.37 35.92
CA ILE A 134 7.48 -2.64 35.99
C ILE A 134 7.72 -1.16 36.24
N GLU A 135 8.74 -0.80 37.04
CA GLU A 135 9.14 0.59 37.30
C GLU A 135 9.68 1.28 36.04
N THR A 136 10.38 0.53 35.17
CA THR A 136 10.93 1.06 33.91
C THR A 136 9.82 1.30 32.86
N PHE A 137 8.76 0.50 32.86
CA PHE A 137 7.65 0.61 31.91
C PHE A 137 6.37 1.00 32.67
N SER A 138 5.88 2.20 32.47
CA SER A 138 4.60 2.62 33.07
C SER A 138 3.46 1.70 32.60
N ALA A 139 2.49 1.44 33.47
CA ALA A 139 1.31 0.63 33.17
C ALA A 139 0.57 1.15 31.93
N GLY A 140 0.42 2.47 31.80
CA GLY A 140 -0.20 3.11 30.64
C GLY A 140 0.52 2.77 29.33
N ASN A 141 1.87 2.80 29.33
CA ASN A 141 2.67 2.44 28.16
C ASN A 141 2.45 0.97 27.75
N LEU A 142 2.39 0.06 28.72
CA LEU A 142 2.14 -1.37 28.44
C LEU A 142 0.75 -1.60 27.83
N VAL A 143 -0.26 -0.88 28.33
CA VAL A 143 -1.63 -0.94 27.77
C VAL A 143 -1.65 -0.45 26.31
N VAL A 144 -1.02 0.68 26.02
CA VAL A 144 -0.94 1.23 24.65
C VAL A 144 -0.27 0.21 23.70
N ARG A 145 0.78 -0.46 24.14
CA ARG A 145 1.45 -1.51 23.35
C ARG A 145 0.54 -2.72 23.10
N LEU A 146 -0.19 -3.18 24.12
CA LEU A 146 -1.11 -4.32 24.01
C LEU A 146 -2.32 -4.02 23.12
N THR A 147 -2.72 -2.75 23.02
CA THR A 147 -3.88 -2.33 22.23
C THR A 147 -3.44 -1.76 20.88
N ASN A 148 -2.89 -0.57 20.88
CA ASN A 148 -2.64 0.22 19.67
C ASN A 148 -1.54 -0.39 18.80
N ASP A 149 -0.38 -0.73 19.37
CA ASP A 149 0.75 -1.24 18.58
C ASP A 149 0.42 -2.58 17.92
N ILE A 150 -0.26 -3.49 18.64
CA ILE A 150 -0.67 -4.78 18.08
C ILE A 150 -1.75 -4.58 17.00
N THR A 151 -2.63 -3.60 17.15
CA THR A 151 -3.62 -3.25 16.12
C THR A 151 -2.92 -2.75 14.84
N GLN A 152 -1.81 -2.00 14.96
CA GLN A 152 -1.01 -1.60 13.80
C GLN A 152 -0.38 -2.82 13.10
N ILE A 153 0.12 -3.81 13.87
CA ILE A 153 0.64 -5.07 13.32
C ILE A 153 -0.49 -5.84 12.59
N GLN A 154 -1.67 -5.92 13.19
CA GLN A 154 -2.87 -6.53 12.59
C GLN A 154 -3.19 -5.91 11.23
N ASN A 155 -3.27 -4.57 11.18
CA ASN A 155 -3.54 -3.81 9.95
C ASN A 155 -2.46 -4.06 8.89
N LEU A 156 -1.20 -4.09 9.29
CA LEU A 156 -0.07 -4.38 8.40
C LEU A 156 -0.20 -5.79 7.79
N VAL A 157 -0.53 -6.81 8.58
CA VAL A 157 -0.74 -8.19 8.10
C VAL A 157 -1.91 -8.22 7.12
N MET A 158 -3.02 -7.55 7.45
CA MET A 158 -4.23 -7.48 6.61
C MET A 158 -3.92 -6.84 5.25
N ILE A 159 -3.32 -5.64 5.24
CA ILE A 159 -2.96 -4.91 4.02
C ILE A 159 -1.95 -5.71 3.18
N SER A 160 -1.02 -6.40 3.84
CA SER A 160 -0.02 -7.23 3.15
C SER A 160 -0.71 -8.35 2.35
N LEU A 161 -1.68 -9.05 2.94
CA LEU A 161 -2.39 -10.15 2.29
C LEU A 161 -3.38 -9.66 1.22
N GLN A 162 -3.93 -8.46 1.36
CA GLN A 162 -4.92 -7.91 0.41
C GLN A 162 -4.27 -7.19 -0.77
N SER A 163 -3.26 -6.36 -0.52
CA SER A 163 -2.73 -5.41 -1.51
C SER A 163 -1.26 -5.65 -1.86
N LEU A 164 -0.41 -5.89 -0.88
CA LEU A 164 1.04 -5.99 -1.09
C LEU A 164 1.41 -7.13 -2.05
N PHE A 165 0.74 -8.27 -1.95
CA PHE A 165 0.96 -9.40 -2.86
C PHE A 165 0.28 -9.19 -4.21
N ARG A 166 -0.89 -8.53 -4.24
CA ARG A 166 -1.66 -8.26 -5.45
C ARG A 166 -0.88 -7.41 -6.46
N ILE A 167 -0.22 -6.34 -6.00
CA ILE A 167 0.48 -5.37 -6.87
C ILE A 167 1.61 -6.04 -7.68
N PRO A 168 2.57 -6.76 -7.07
CA PRO A 168 3.62 -7.43 -7.83
C PRO A 168 3.08 -8.51 -8.80
N PHE A 169 2.09 -9.30 -8.39
CA PHE A 169 1.51 -10.33 -9.25
C PHE A 169 0.84 -9.71 -10.47
N LEU A 170 0.09 -8.62 -10.27
CA LEU A 170 -0.56 -7.88 -11.34
C LEU A 170 0.48 -7.27 -12.29
N PHE A 171 1.55 -6.67 -11.73
CA PHE A 171 2.62 -6.04 -12.50
C PHE A 171 3.38 -7.08 -13.36
N ILE A 172 3.78 -8.21 -12.77
CA ILE A 172 4.49 -9.30 -13.46
C ILE A 172 3.57 -9.90 -14.54
N GLY A 173 2.30 -10.16 -14.19
CA GLY A 173 1.33 -10.72 -15.12
C GLY A 173 1.05 -9.78 -16.31
N ALA A 174 0.88 -8.49 -16.05
CA ALA A 174 0.69 -7.48 -17.09
C ALA A 174 1.92 -7.38 -18.02
N PHE A 175 3.13 -7.42 -17.43
CA PHE A 175 4.39 -7.40 -18.19
C PHE A 175 4.50 -8.63 -19.12
N ILE A 176 4.22 -9.84 -18.59
CA ILE A 176 4.26 -11.09 -19.35
C ILE A 176 3.22 -11.02 -20.49
N LEU A 177 2.00 -10.56 -20.19
CA LEU A 177 0.92 -10.45 -21.17
C LEU A 177 1.30 -9.46 -22.29
N ALA A 178 1.86 -8.32 -21.94
CA ALA A 178 2.31 -7.31 -22.90
C ALA A 178 3.42 -7.85 -23.83
N MET A 179 4.39 -8.56 -23.25
CA MET A 179 5.47 -9.21 -24.02
C MET A 179 4.95 -10.32 -24.94
N ALA A 180 3.91 -11.05 -24.52
CA ALA A 180 3.30 -12.11 -25.33
C ALA A 180 2.45 -11.54 -26.48
N THR A 181 1.81 -10.37 -26.27
CA THR A 181 0.91 -9.76 -27.26
C THR A 181 1.68 -8.93 -28.29
N MET A 182 2.60 -8.08 -27.84
CA MET A 182 3.39 -7.17 -28.70
C MET A 182 4.83 -7.05 -28.20
N PRO A 183 5.69 -8.03 -28.53
CA PRO A 183 7.07 -8.02 -28.04
C PRO A 183 7.90 -6.80 -28.52
N GLN A 184 7.51 -6.17 -29.65
CA GLN A 184 8.22 -4.98 -30.18
C GLN A 184 8.08 -3.73 -29.27
N LEU A 185 7.06 -3.71 -28.37
CA LEU A 185 6.75 -2.56 -27.52
C LEU A 185 7.44 -2.62 -26.13
N TRP A 186 8.32 -3.59 -25.87
CA TRP A 186 8.98 -3.78 -24.56
C TRP A 186 9.68 -2.51 -24.05
N TRP A 187 10.29 -1.76 -24.96
CA TRP A 187 11.05 -0.54 -24.62
C TRP A 187 10.14 0.58 -24.09
N ILE A 188 8.90 0.70 -24.60
CA ILE A 188 7.89 1.66 -24.09
C ILE A 188 7.52 1.32 -22.65
N ILE A 189 7.35 0.02 -22.34
CA ILE A 189 7.03 -0.45 -21.00
C ILE A 189 8.20 -0.13 -20.04
N VAL A 190 9.43 -0.38 -20.46
CA VAL A 190 10.63 -0.08 -19.67
C VAL A 190 10.73 1.44 -19.42
N LEU A 191 10.50 2.25 -20.44
CA LEU A 191 10.53 3.71 -20.34
C LEU A 191 9.45 4.21 -19.36
N LEU A 192 8.24 3.63 -19.42
CA LEU A 192 7.15 3.94 -18.49
C LEU A 192 7.54 3.58 -17.04
N ILE A 193 8.14 2.41 -16.82
CA ILE A 193 8.62 1.98 -15.49
C ILE A 193 9.66 2.98 -14.97
N ILE A 194 10.62 3.37 -15.79
CA ILE A 194 11.66 4.36 -15.42
C ILE A 194 11.01 5.70 -15.08
N ALA A 195 10.06 6.17 -15.89
CA ALA A 195 9.35 7.43 -15.63
C ALA A 195 8.62 7.40 -14.28
N VAL A 196 7.88 6.32 -13.99
CA VAL A 196 7.17 6.12 -12.71
C VAL A 196 8.16 6.10 -11.54
N LEU A 197 9.29 5.40 -11.67
CA LEU A 197 10.32 5.33 -10.63
C LEU A 197 10.94 6.71 -10.37
N VAL A 198 11.23 7.47 -11.41
CA VAL A 198 11.80 8.84 -11.31
C VAL A 198 10.79 9.77 -10.62
N ILE A 199 9.53 9.80 -11.08
CA ILE A 199 8.46 10.62 -10.47
C ILE A 199 8.31 10.27 -8.98
N THR A 200 8.27 8.98 -8.66
CA THR A 200 8.15 8.48 -7.28
C THR A 200 9.35 8.91 -6.44
N ALA A 201 10.57 8.68 -6.92
CA ALA A 201 11.81 9.02 -6.20
C ALA A 201 11.90 10.52 -5.91
N LEU A 202 11.64 11.37 -6.90
CA LEU A 202 11.66 12.83 -6.77
C LEU A 202 10.60 13.32 -5.78
N SER A 203 9.40 12.76 -5.84
CA SER A 203 8.30 13.12 -4.94
C SER A 203 8.61 12.71 -3.49
N PHE A 204 9.00 11.46 -3.26
CA PHE A 204 9.27 10.94 -1.91
C PHE A 204 10.48 11.59 -1.24
N THR A 205 11.53 11.91 -1.98
CA THR A 205 12.71 12.59 -1.41
C THR A 205 12.35 14.00 -0.92
N ARG A 206 11.52 14.73 -1.67
CA ARG A 206 11.02 16.05 -1.26
C ARG A 206 10.06 15.96 -0.08
N MET A 207 9.08 15.07 -0.18
CA MET A 207 8.06 14.85 0.86
C MET A 207 8.66 14.41 2.20
N GLY A 208 9.68 13.56 2.18
CA GLY A 208 10.34 13.03 3.39
C GLY A 208 10.86 14.12 4.31
N LYS A 209 11.44 15.18 3.75
CA LYS A 209 11.93 16.35 4.52
C LYS A 209 10.77 17.06 5.24
N HIS A 210 9.67 17.29 4.52
CA HIS A 210 8.49 17.98 5.09
C HIS A 210 7.79 17.11 6.14
N PHE A 211 7.71 15.78 5.95
CA PHE A 211 7.14 14.85 6.93
C PHE A 211 7.88 14.90 8.27
N MET A 212 9.21 14.97 8.23
CA MET A 212 10.02 15.06 9.46
C MET A 212 9.73 16.37 10.20
N ILE A 213 9.64 17.51 9.48
CA ILE A 213 9.29 18.81 10.04
C ILE A 213 7.87 18.78 10.63
N ILE A 214 6.91 18.20 9.92
CA ILE A 214 5.51 18.05 10.37
C ILE A 214 5.47 17.28 11.69
N GLN A 215 6.20 16.16 11.82
CA GLN A 215 6.24 15.40 13.08
C GLN A 215 6.77 16.24 14.24
N ASN A 216 7.86 16.96 14.02
CA ASN A 216 8.45 17.85 15.05
C ASN A 216 7.48 18.97 15.46
N LEU A 217 6.73 19.52 14.49
CA LEU A 217 5.73 20.57 14.75
C LEU A 217 4.52 20.03 15.52
N ILE A 218 4.09 18.80 15.22
CA ILE A 218 3.00 18.11 15.95
C ILE A 218 3.44 17.89 17.41
N ASP A 219 4.66 17.42 17.64
CA ASP A 219 5.21 17.22 18.99
C ASP A 219 5.27 18.55 19.74
N LYS A 220 5.67 19.64 19.07
CA LYS A 220 5.72 20.99 19.64
C LYS A 220 4.31 21.50 20.00
N ILE A 221 3.32 21.30 19.13
CA ILE A 221 1.91 21.65 19.39
C ILE A 221 1.39 20.89 20.61
N ASN A 222 1.65 19.58 20.67
CA ASN A 222 1.28 18.73 21.81
C ASN A 222 1.93 19.22 23.11
N GLY A 223 3.21 19.63 23.06
CA GLY A 223 3.93 20.22 24.18
C GLY A 223 3.28 21.51 24.68
N ILE A 224 3.03 22.47 23.78
CA ILE A 224 2.39 23.76 24.08
C ILE A 224 0.99 23.52 24.70
N ALA A 225 0.19 22.64 24.09
CA ALA A 225 -1.16 22.32 24.58
C ALA A 225 -1.12 21.71 25.98
N LYS A 226 -0.21 20.74 26.20
CA LYS A 226 -0.03 20.10 27.51
C LYS A 226 0.42 21.10 28.60
N GLU A 227 1.42 21.90 28.28
CA GLU A 227 1.92 22.97 29.19
C GLU A 227 0.81 23.95 29.56
N ASN A 228 0.06 24.42 28.55
CA ASN A 228 -1.04 25.37 28.72
C ASN A 228 -2.13 24.78 29.64
N LEU A 229 -2.55 23.53 29.36
CA LEU A 229 -3.58 22.85 30.15
C LEU A 229 -3.15 22.58 31.59
N MET A 230 -1.89 22.20 31.79
CA MET A 230 -1.33 21.97 33.14
C MET A 230 -1.18 23.27 33.92
N GLY A 231 -0.80 24.37 33.23
CA GLY A 231 -0.61 25.71 33.82
C GLY A 231 -1.81 26.65 33.66
N ILE A 232 -3.01 26.15 33.33
CA ILE A 232 -4.17 26.98 32.96
C ILE A 232 -4.54 28.01 34.05
N ARG A 233 -4.40 27.63 35.32
CA ARG A 233 -4.68 28.54 36.44
C ARG A 233 -3.71 29.73 36.43
N VAL A 234 -2.43 29.48 36.15
CA VAL A 234 -1.40 30.52 36.06
C VAL A 234 -1.67 31.43 34.86
N VAL A 235 -1.95 30.85 33.69
CA VAL A 235 -2.31 31.58 32.46
C VAL A 235 -3.47 32.54 32.76
N LYS A 236 -4.52 32.05 33.42
CA LYS A 236 -5.72 32.81 33.79
C LYS A 236 -5.42 33.89 34.80
N SER A 237 -4.62 33.58 35.84
CA SER A 237 -4.28 34.55 36.91
C SER A 237 -3.46 35.73 36.38
N PHE A 238 -2.63 35.51 35.34
CA PHE A 238 -1.77 36.54 34.75
C PHE A 238 -2.33 37.09 33.43
N VAL A 239 -3.53 36.71 33.03
CA VAL A 239 -4.21 37.16 31.80
C VAL A 239 -3.32 37.00 30.57
N GLN A 240 -2.72 35.80 30.42
CA GLN A 240 -1.73 35.50 29.36
C GLN A 240 -2.36 34.66 28.19
N GLU A 241 -3.68 34.58 28.10
CA GLU A 241 -4.40 33.78 27.10
C GLU A 241 -3.99 34.16 25.66
N ASP A 242 -3.97 35.48 25.38
CA ASP A 242 -3.64 35.99 24.04
C ASP A 242 -2.21 35.63 23.64
N ASN A 243 -1.27 35.72 24.59
CA ASN A 243 0.13 35.37 24.35
C ASN A 243 0.30 33.88 24.05
N GLN A 244 -0.39 33.03 24.83
CA GLN A 244 -0.40 31.58 24.61
C GLN A 244 -1.06 31.22 23.24
N LEU A 245 -2.15 31.89 22.90
CA LEU A 245 -2.86 31.70 21.63
C LEU A 245 -1.96 32.09 20.44
N GLN A 246 -1.25 33.21 20.54
CA GLN A 246 -0.29 33.66 19.51
C GLN A 246 0.84 32.64 19.32
N GLY A 247 1.40 32.15 20.42
CA GLY A 247 2.46 31.12 20.40
C GLY A 247 2.00 29.85 19.70
N PHE A 248 0.82 29.35 20.06
CA PHE A 248 0.18 28.17 19.45
C PHE A 248 -0.11 28.41 17.95
N SER A 249 -0.69 29.57 17.61
CA SER A 249 -1.07 29.96 16.26
C SER A 249 0.12 29.96 15.30
N LYS A 250 1.28 30.50 15.71
CA LYS A 250 2.51 30.53 14.90
C LYS A 250 2.97 29.12 14.53
N VAL A 251 2.95 28.19 15.49
CA VAL A 251 3.37 26.80 15.25
C VAL A 251 2.34 26.08 14.34
N SER A 252 1.05 26.30 14.60
CA SER A 252 -0.07 25.74 13.81
C SER A 252 -0.01 26.24 12.35
N GLU A 253 0.27 27.53 12.15
CA GLU A 253 0.40 28.13 10.80
C GLU A 253 1.58 27.51 10.05
N THR A 254 2.72 27.30 10.73
CA THR A 254 3.90 26.66 10.15
C THR A 254 3.58 25.20 9.77
N LEU A 255 2.87 24.47 10.63
CA LEU A 255 2.39 23.11 10.36
C LEU A 255 1.49 23.08 9.13
N THR A 256 0.55 24.01 9.03
CA THR A 256 -0.36 24.16 7.89
C THR A 256 0.41 24.37 6.59
N LYS A 257 1.41 25.25 6.58
CA LYS A 257 2.26 25.50 5.39
C LYS A 257 2.95 24.24 4.92
N HIS A 258 3.53 23.44 5.81
CA HIS A 258 4.20 22.20 5.45
C HIS A 258 3.19 21.13 4.99
N ASN A 259 2.00 21.05 5.59
CA ASN A 259 0.93 20.14 5.15
C ASN A 259 0.45 20.50 3.73
N ILE A 260 0.29 21.79 3.42
CA ILE A 260 -0.08 22.27 2.07
C ILE A 260 0.99 21.85 1.05
N ILE A 261 2.29 22.02 1.38
CA ILE A 261 3.38 21.61 0.47
C ILE A 261 3.30 20.09 0.19
N VAL A 262 3.12 19.27 1.23
CA VAL A 262 2.98 17.80 1.06
C VAL A 262 1.73 17.48 0.22
N GLY A 263 0.61 18.13 0.52
CA GLY A 263 -0.64 17.98 -0.25
C GLY A 263 -0.46 18.34 -1.72
N THR A 264 0.22 19.45 -2.01
CA THR A 264 0.53 19.88 -3.39
C THR A 264 1.42 18.86 -4.11
N LEU A 265 2.44 18.32 -3.43
CA LEU A 265 3.31 17.28 -4.01
C LEU A 265 2.51 16.02 -4.38
N PHE A 266 1.57 15.58 -3.51
CA PHE A 266 0.66 14.48 -3.81
C PHE A 266 -0.28 14.80 -4.98
N SER A 267 -0.81 16.02 -5.01
CA SER A 267 -1.74 16.48 -6.07
C SER A 267 -1.08 16.51 -7.45
N VAL A 268 0.22 16.81 -7.52
CA VAL A 268 1.00 16.81 -8.78
C VAL A 268 1.38 15.38 -9.17
N MET A 269 1.65 14.51 -8.21
CA MET A 269 2.15 13.14 -8.45
C MET A 269 1.15 12.31 -9.26
N ILE A 270 -0.15 12.34 -8.92
CA ILE A 270 -1.19 11.54 -9.61
C ILE A 270 -1.34 11.96 -11.08
N PRO A 271 -1.52 13.26 -11.43
CA PRO A 271 -1.54 13.67 -12.84
C PRO A 271 -0.24 13.37 -13.59
N SER A 272 0.91 13.40 -12.91
CA SER A 272 2.20 13.06 -13.55
C SER A 272 2.22 11.58 -13.97
N PHE A 273 1.69 10.67 -13.14
CA PHE A 273 1.54 9.26 -13.51
C PHE A 273 0.58 9.07 -14.69
N MET A 274 -0.56 9.79 -14.68
CA MET A 274 -1.54 9.75 -15.76
C MET A 274 -0.93 10.28 -17.08
N LEU A 275 -0.17 11.37 -17.00
CA LEU A 275 0.54 11.92 -18.15
C LEU A 275 1.54 10.90 -18.72
N ALA A 276 2.37 10.30 -17.87
CA ALA A 276 3.35 9.28 -18.28
C ALA A 276 2.66 8.08 -18.96
N ALA A 277 1.56 7.60 -18.38
CA ALA A 277 0.77 6.48 -18.93
C ALA A 277 0.17 6.85 -20.30
N ASN A 278 -0.45 8.02 -20.42
CA ASN A 278 -1.06 8.48 -21.66
C ASN A 278 0.00 8.70 -22.76
N LEU A 279 1.17 9.26 -22.41
CA LEU A 279 2.28 9.41 -23.35
C LEU A 279 2.79 8.04 -23.85
N ALA A 280 2.84 7.04 -22.96
CA ALA A 280 3.21 5.66 -23.32
C ALA A 280 2.19 5.06 -24.30
N VAL A 281 0.89 5.27 -24.06
CA VAL A 281 -0.20 4.79 -24.93
C VAL A 281 -0.10 5.46 -26.31
N VAL A 282 0.04 6.79 -26.35
CA VAL A 282 0.19 7.55 -27.61
C VAL A 282 1.44 7.09 -28.37
N GLY A 283 2.56 6.93 -27.67
CA GLY A 283 3.81 6.41 -28.24
C GLY A 283 3.64 5.01 -28.83
N ALA A 284 2.92 4.14 -28.13
CA ALA A 284 2.60 2.77 -28.60
C ALA A 284 1.75 2.81 -29.89
N ILE A 285 0.72 3.67 -29.93
CA ILE A 285 -0.16 3.83 -31.11
C ILE A 285 0.65 4.31 -32.31
N PHE A 286 1.48 5.35 -32.13
CA PHE A 286 2.34 5.87 -33.22
C PHE A 286 3.29 4.79 -33.75
N PHE A 287 3.95 4.04 -32.85
CA PHE A 287 4.88 2.99 -33.22
C PHE A 287 4.18 1.85 -33.99
N VAL A 288 3.01 1.42 -33.51
CA VAL A 288 2.21 0.37 -34.16
C VAL A 288 1.69 0.84 -35.53
N SER A 289 1.25 2.11 -35.63
CA SER A 289 0.80 2.71 -36.90
C SER A 289 1.93 2.75 -37.93
N ASP A 290 3.13 3.08 -37.51
CA ASP A 290 4.31 3.15 -38.39
C ASP A 290 4.72 1.73 -38.85
N LEU A 291 4.70 0.77 -37.93
CA LEU A 291 4.95 -0.65 -38.23
C LEU A 291 3.91 -1.21 -39.22
N ALA A 292 2.65 -0.78 -39.08
CA ALA A 292 1.55 -1.21 -39.96
C ALA A 292 1.72 -0.63 -41.37
N LYS A 293 2.23 0.57 -41.53
CA LYS A 293 2.58 1.21 -42.85
C LYS A 293 3.74 0.44 -43.50
N ASP A 294 4.74 0.13 -42.74
CA ASP A 294 5.87 -0.69 -43.24
C ASP A 294 5.48 -2.08 -43.66
N UNK A 295 4.65 -2.50 -42.97
CA UNK A 295 4.11 -3.72 -43.25
C UNK A 295 3.18 -3.65 -44.40
N UNK A 296 2.74 -2.64 -44.69
CA UNK A 296 1.89 -2.39 -45.74
C UNK A 296 2.64 -1.93 -46.94
N UNK A 297 3.72 -1.62 -46.76
CA UNK A 297 4.57 -1.21 -47.75
C UNK A 297 5.47 -2.28 -48.31
N UNK A 298 5.50 -3.32 -47.65
CA UNK A 298 6.15 -4.40 -48.12
C UNK A 298 5.25 -5.17 -48.91
N PRO A 299 5.53 -5.59 -50.40
CA PRO A 299 4.64 -6.26 -51.32
C PRO A 299 4.64 -7.79 -51.14
#